data_4dc8e986c3aec72fd8c6a78db8546e3b
#
_entry.id   4dc8e986c3aec72fd8c6a78db8546e3b
#
_cell.length_a   1.000
_cell.length_b   1.000
_cell.length_c   1.000
_cell.angle_alpha   90.00
_cell.angle_beta   90.00
_cell.angle_gamma   90.00
#
_symmetry.space_group_name_H-M   'P 1'
#
loop_
_entity.id
_entity.type
_entity.pdbx_description
1 polymer ?
#
loop_
_entity_poly.entity_id
_entity_poly.type
_entity_poly.pdbx_seq_one_letter_code
_entity_poly.pdbx_strand_id
1 'polypeptide(L)'
;MHYQFKFINTSSAIVIALCLLLTQKALAFSDTKTHWANACIDQLKSQKLVSGYPDGRFQPNSTVTRAEFAVLMLNSFPKAEVKRPAIAFKDVPSNYWAYKAIRDAYQREFFAGYPDGTFQPSQPIPRVQALAVLAAASNLSIPEQPEQTLQRYFDDAQQIPNYANNAIAAATNGRLAVNYPNVRQLKPNQSSTRGEVTAFLCQSLQLARTIPTQYIAGDNKLFAIEPEMGGIAPFRNGLAIAFVNGKYGYIDKTGKLVIAPQYENAGSFSEGLAAVQVGGKWGYIDTKGNFTIQPQFTSADSFSEELAKVRLDNQLGFIDKTGKLVITTNFENSYGFSDGVAVVWIQSEWGYIDKTGKLLMPLQPYALGPFSEGLADISINGKYGFIDKTGQMIIEPQFEEVRPFSEGLAAVKMRLSEYSSQWGYIDKTGKVVIEPKFFKAQRFSEGLAGVKINTQWGFIDKTGSAVIPNKFVGPEYYYGDGVEPFTGGLAMVRMGEKAGFIDKTGNFVIQPQFLNATSFNEGFTRVNVGGRWVKEVTIGGSNSPPDISAKFEGGTWGYISSPSR
;
A
#
# COMPACT_ATOMS: atom_id res chain seq x y z
N MET A 1 -41.88 -16.42 -66.75
CA MET A 1 -41.91 -15.14 -65.99
C MET A 1 -40.59 -14.92 -65.34
N HIS A 2 -39.80 -14.05 -65.98
CA HIS A 2 -38.44 -13.67 -65.47
C HIS A 2 -38.58 -12.46 -64.60
N TYR A 3 -38.06 -12.52 -63.37
CA TYR A 3 -37.78 -11.34 -62.61
C TYR A 3 -36.23 -11.24 -62.39
N GLN A 4 -35.67 -10.22 -63.02
CA GLN A 4 -34.30 -9.79 -62.87
C GLN A 4 -34.18 -8.98 -61.55
N PHE A 5 -33.28 -9.36 -60.66
CA PHE A 5 -32.85 -8.51 -59.55
C PHE A 5 -31.61 -7.69 -59.96
N LYS A 6 -31.80 -6.37 -60.01
CA LYS A 6 -30.72 -5.38 -60.15
C LYS A 6 -29.90 -5.30 -58.87
N PHE A 7 -28.62 -5.52 -59.00
CA PHE A 7 -27.66 -5.17 -57.94
C PHE A 7 -27.48 -3.65 -57.94
N ILE A 8 -27.79 -3.01 -56.80
CA ILE A 8 -27.44 -1.63 -56.53
C ILE A 8 -26.17 -1.68 -55.65
N ASN A 9 -25.06 -1.24 -56.25
CA ASN A 9 -23.83 -0.94 -55.53
C ASN A 9 -24.04 0.32 -54.71
N THR A 10 -24.10 0.20 -53.38
CA THR A 10 -23.94 1.33 -52.47
C THR A 10 -22.62 1.18 -51.73
N SER A 11 -21.66 1.99 -52.12
CA SER A 11 -20.42 2.22 -51.35
C SER A 11 -20.78 2.84 -50.01
N SER A 12 -20.85 2.04 -48.97
CA SER A 12 -20.99 2.54 -47.61
C SER A 12 -19.61 3.04 -47.12
N ALA A 13 -19.45 4.34 -47.14
CA ALA A 13 -18.36 5.00 -46.41
C ALA A 13 -18.55 4.71 -44.93
N ILE A 14 -17.67 3.88 -44.37
CA ILE A 14 -17.55 3.69 -42.94
C ILE A 14 -16.93 4.97 -42.37
N VAL A 15 -17.77 5.84 -41.84
CA VAL A 15 -17.32 6.95 -40.99
C VAL A 15 -16.89 6.31 -39.67
N ILE A 16 -15.59 6.11 -39.55
CA ILE A 16 -14.97 5.81 -38.26
C ILE A 16 -15.07 7.10 -37.45
N ALA A 17 -16.10 7.21 -36.62
CA ALA A 17 -16.17 8.19 -35.56
C ALA A 17 -15.10 7.82 -34.53
N LEU A 18 -13.89 8.40 -34.69
CA LEU A 18 -12.85 8.40 -33.71
C LEU A 18 -13.36 9.24 -32.53
N CYS A 19 -14.02 8.60 -31.55
CA CYS A 19 -14.27 9.19 -30.24
C CYS A 19 -12.92 9.45 -29.59
N LEU A 20 -12.32 10.59 -29.92
CA LEU A 20 -11.31 11.22 -29.08
C LEU A 20 -11.99 11.51 -27.74
N LEU A 21 -11.81 10.60 -26.78
CA LEU A 21 -11.93 10.91 -25.37
C LEU A 21 -10.85 11.93 -25.04
N LEU A 22 -11.12 13.19 -25.39
CA LEU A 22 -10.49 14.34 -24.78
C LEU A 22 -10.88 14.24 -23.29
N THR A 23 -9.99 13.65 -22.49
CA THR A 23 -9.96 13.97 -21.08
C THR A 23 -9.81 15.48 -21.03
N GLN A 24 -10.91 16.21 -20.79
CA GLN A 24 -10.84 17.62 -20.46
C GLN A 24 -9.98 17.72 -19.21
N LYS A 25 -8.69 17.99 -19.40
CA LYS A 25 -7.87 18.57 -18.33
C LYS A 25 -8.67 19.79 -17.87
N ALA A 26 -9.21 19.74 -16.67
CA ALA A 26 -9.89 20.87 -16.09
C ALA A 26 -8.92 22.05 -16.20
N LEU A 27 -9.27 23.05 -17.02
CA LEU A 27 -8.42 24.20 -17.26
C LEU A 27 -8.02 24.79 -15.91
N ALA A 28 -6.73 24.93 -15.64
CA ALA A 28 -6.21 25.56 -14.43
C ALA A 28 -6.83 26.96 -14.27
N PHE A 29 -6.97 27.42 -13.05
CA PHE A 29 -7.41 28.81 -12.83
C PHE A 29 -6.35 29.78 -13.34
N SER A 30 -6.80 30.90 -13.91
CA SER A 30 -5.89 31.85 -14.57
C SER A 30 -4.87 32.49 -13.62
N ASP A 31 -5.23 32.62 -12.35
CA ASP A 31 -4.48 33.32 -11.31
C ASP A 31 -3.69 32.40 -10.35
N THR A 32 -3.65 31.09 -10.61
CA THR A 32 -2.93 30.14 -9.74
C THR A 32 -1.60 29.64 -10.30
N LYS A 33 -1.31 29.85 -11.58
CA LYS A 33 -0.17 29.22 -12.29
C LYS A 33 1.20 29.39 -11.61
N THR A 34 1.44 30.54 -10.99
CA THR A 34 2.68 30.84 -10.28
C THR A 34 2.53 30.77 -8.75
N HIS A 35 1.35 30.41 -8.26
CA HIS A 35 1.11 30.35 -6.83
C HIS A 35 1.71 29.06 -6.23
N TRP A 36 2.33 29.17 -5.07
CA TRP A 36 3.01 28.06 -4.40
C TRP A 36 2.09 26.84 -4.11
N ALA A 37 0.78 27.05 -3.94
CA ALA A 37 -0.21 25.99 -3.73
C ALA A 37 -0.89 25.53 -5.04
N ASN A 38 -0.40 25.92 -6.22
CA ASN A 38 -1.05 25.64 -7.51
C ASN A 38 -1.38 24.15 -7.70
N ALA A 39 -0.41 23.25 -7.50
CA ALA A 39 -0.61 21.83 -7.72
C ALA A 39 -1.73 21.26 -6.83
N CYS A 40 -1.84 21.74 -5.58
CA CYS A 40 -2.92 21.38 -4.68
C CYS A 40 -4.28 21.91 -5.15
N ILE A 41 -4.33 23.18 -5.55
CA ILE A 41 -5.58 23.80 -6.04
C ILE A 41 -6.11 23.06 -7.26
N ASP A 42 -5.24 22.71 -8.22
CA ASP A 42 -5.60 21.96 -9.43
C ASP A 42 -6.10 20.54 -9.09
N GLN A 43 -5.48 19.87 -8.13
CA GLN A 43 -5.91 18.54 -7.71
C GLN A 43 -7.26 18.57 -6.99
N LEU A 44 -7.48 19.49 -6.06
CA LEU A 44 -8.78 19.65 -5.40
C LEU A 44 -9.89 20.07 -6.37
N LYS A 45 -9.57 20.91 -7.37
CA LYS A 45 -10.48 21.27 -8.47
C LYS A 45 -10.89 20.03 -9.26
N SER A 46 -9.92 19.18 -9.65
CA SER A 46 -10.19 17.95 -10.40
C SER A 46 -11.12 16.99 -9.65
N GLN A 47 -11.04 16.99 -8.33
CA GLN A 47 -11.91 16.22 -7.42
C GLN A 47 -13.22 16.94 -7.08
N LYS A 48 -13.46 18.14 -7.65
CA LYS A 48 -14.65 18.99 -7.39
C LYS A 48 -14.81 19.41 -5.92
N LEU A 49 -13.72 19.41 -5.16
CA LEU A 49 -13.74 19.82 -3.73
C LEU A 49 -13.62 21.34 -3.59
N VAL A 50 -13.02 22.02 -4.56
CA VAL A 50 -12.97 23.48 -4.62
C VAL A 50 -13.44 23.98 -5.97
N SER A 51 -14.03 25.20 -5.96
CA SER A 51 -14.45 25.92 -7.16
C SER A 51 -13.85 27.31 -7.19
N GLY A 52 -13.76 27.88 -8.38
CA GLY A 52 -13.41 29.28 -8.59
C GLY A 52 -14.62 30.18 -8.60
N TYR A 53 -14.37 31.46 -8.82
CA TYR A 53 -15.39 32.48 -9.01
C TYR A 53 -15.90 32.52 -10.47
N PRO A 54 -17.03 33.17 -10.74
CA PRO A 54 -17.60 33.25 -12.09
C PRO A 54 -16.67 33.91 -13.12
N ASP A 55 -15.70 34.70 -12.67
CA ASP A 55 -14.68 35.35 -13.50
C ASP A 55 -13.52 34.38 -13.92
N GLY A 56 -13.61 33.11 -13.54
CA GLY A 56 -12.62 32.08 -13.88
C GLY A 56 -11.36 32.09 -13.00
N ARG A 57 -11.32 32.92 -11.96
CA ARG A 57 -10.20 32.99 -11.00
C ARG A 57 -10.49 32.18 -9.75
N PHE A 58 -9.44 31.77 -9.06
CA PHE A 58 -9.49 31.09 -7.76
C PHE A 58 -9.34 32.06 -6.60
N GLN A 59 -8.60 33.14 -6.79
CA GLN A 59 -8.24 34.14 -5.79
C GLN A 59 -7.52 33.51 -4.56
N PRO A 60 -6.35 32.89 -4.74
CA PRO A 60 -5.69 32.11 -3.70
C PRO A 60 -5.27 32.93 -2.48
N ASN A 61 -5.09 34.25 -2.64
CA ASN A 61 -4.68 35.17 -1.57
C ASN A 61 -5.87 35.81 -0.82
N SER A 62 -7.11 35.59 -1.26
CA SER A 62 -8.31 36.07 -0.55
C SER A 62 -8.56 35.25 0.71
N THR A 63 -9.04 35.89 1.77
CA THR A 63 -9.38 35.21 3.02
C THR A 63 -10.60 34.32 2.85
N VAL A 64 -10.69 33.25 3.68
CA VAL A 64 -11.83 32.34 3.74
C VAL A 64 -12.68 32.66 4.97
N THR A 65 -13.98 32.79 4.76
CA THR A 65 -14.93 32.98 5.88
C THR A 65 -15.22 31.63 6.58
N ARG A 66 -15.69 31.69 7.81
CA ARG A 66 -16.12 30.51 8.58
C ARG A 66 -17.22 29.72 7.88
N ALA A 67 -18.15 30.39 7.19
CA ALA A 67 -19.19 29.74 6.40
C ALA A 67 -18.63 29.01 5.19
N GLU A 68 -17.73 29.62 4.44
CA GLU A 68 -17.04 28.97 3.29
C GLU A 68 -16.23 27.76 3.75
N PHE A 69 -15.54 27.88 4.90
CA PHE A 69 -14.76 26.76 5.42
C PHE A 69 -15.66 25.62 5.90
N ALA A 70 -16.84 25.89 6.48
CA ALA A 70 -17.81 24.85 6.84
C ALA A 70 -18.28 24.05 5.61
N VAL A 71 -18.53 24.73 4.48
CA VAL A 71 -18.87 24.05 3.21
C VAL A 71 -17.71 23.20 2.71
N LEU A 72 -16.49 23.72 2.74
CA LEU A 72 -15.29 22.98 2.34
C LEU A 72 -15.10 21.71 3.17
N MET A 73 -15.30 21.78 4.47
CA MET A 73 -15.20 20.63 5.37
C MET A 73 -16.19 19.53 5.03
N LEU A 74 -17.45 19.87 4.79
CA LEU A 74 -18.47 18.87 4.41
C LEU A 74 -18.19 18.22 3.08
N ASN A 75 -17.73 18.98 2.08
CA ASN A 75 -17.38 18.45 0.78
C ASN A 75 -16.15 17.51 0.87
N SER A 76 -15.20 17.85 1.74
CA SER A 76 -13.96 17.08 1.90
C SER A 76 -14.13 15.84 2.79
N PHE A 77 -15.08 15.86 3.74
CA PHE A 77 -15.36 14.77 4.67
C PHE A 77 -16.84 14.37 4.67
N PRO A 78 -17.40 13.94 3.53
CA PRO A 78 -18.85 13.68 3.39
C PRO A 78 -19.35 12.53 4.27
N LYS A 79 -18.46 11.59 4.62
CA LYS A 79 -18.76 10.41 5.43
C LYS A 79 -18.50 10.61 6.93
N ALA A 80 -18.12 11.82 7.38
CA ALA A 80 -17.89 12.08 8.79
C ALA A 80 -19.16 11.86 9.61
N GLU A 81 -19.03 11.16 10.73
CA GLU A 81 -20.13 10.78 11.60
C GLU A 81 -20.83 12.00 12.24
N VAL A 82 -22.13 11.92 12.40
CA VAL A 82 -22.94 12.89 13.17
C VAL A 82 -22.79 12.53 14.65
N LYS A 83 -22.21 13.43 15.44
CA LYS A 83 -21.84 13.18 16.84
C LYS A 83 -22.75 13.91 17.87
N ARG A 84 -23.51 14.90 17.42
CA ARG A 84 -24.40 15.67 18.31
C ARG A 84 -25.62 16.22 17.57
N PRO A 85 -26.70 16.58 18.29
CA PRO A 85 -27.89 17.24 17.72
C PRO A 85 -27.54 18.58 17.05
N ALA A 86 -28.32 18.95 16.04
CA ALA A 86 -28.23 20.28 15.42
C ALA A 86 -28.70 21.37 16.38
N ILE A 87 -28.09 22.55 16.28
CA ILE A 87 -28.58 23.78 16.94
C ILE A 87 -28.86 24.87 15.89
N ALA A 88 -29.63 25.85 16.28
CA ALA A 88 -29.81 27.08 15.52
C ALA A 88 -28.91 28.17 16.11
N PHE A 89 -28.07 28.78 15.28
CA PHE A 89 -27.26 29.93 15.66
C PHE A 89 -28.06 31.22 15.48
N LYS A 90 -27.93 32.16 16.40
CA LYS A 90 -28.69 33.42 16.40
C LYS A 90 -28.47 34.28 15.16
N ASP A 91 -27.26 34.18 14.58
CA ASP A 91 -26.80 34.99 13.46
C ASP A 91 -26.79 34.22 12.12
N VAL A 92 -27.38 33.01 12.07
CA VAL A 92 -27.49 32.20 10.86
C VAL A 92 -28.96 31.88 10.59
N PRO A 93 -29.70 32.77 9.92
CA PRO A 93 -31.12 32.54 9.62
C PRO A 93 -31.26 31.39 8.60
N SER A 94 -32.42 30.73 8.59
CA SER A 94 -32.70 29.53 7.78
C SER A 94 -32.56 29.77 6.27
N ASN A 95 -32.68 30.98 5.79
CA ASN A 95 -32.49 31.39 4.41
C ASN A 95 -31.01 31.77 4.07
N TYR A 96 -30.10 31.70 5.04
CA TYR A 96 -28.69 31.96 4.80
C TYR A 96 -28.11 30.88 3.88
N TRP A 97 -27.33 31.25 2.85
CA TRP A 97 -26.86 30.36 1.82
C TRP A 97 -26.11 29.13 2.35
N ALA A 98 -25.39 29.25 3.47
CA ALA A 98 -24.64 28.16 4.11
C ALA A 98 -25.35 27.56 5.33
N TYR A 99 -26.62 27.90 5.61
CA TYR A 99 -27.35 27.45 6.81
C TYR A 99 -27.24 25.95 7.05
N LYS A 100 -27.56 25.17 6.01
CA LYS A 100 -27.48 23.69 6.08
C LYS A 100 -26.07 23.23 6.36
N ALA A 101 -25.08 23.79 5.67
CA ALA A 101 -23.68 23.41 5.81
C ALA A 101 -23.13 23.72 7.22
N ILE A 102 -23.47 24.90 7.77
CA ILE A 102 -23.07 25.28 9.14
C ILE A 102 -23.68 24.33 10.16
N ARG A 103 -24.97 24.01 10.03
CA ARG A 103 -25.66 23.08 10.90
C ARG A 103 -25.07 21.67 10.85
N ASP A 104 -24.84 21.15 9.65
CA ASP A 104 -24.29 19.81 9.44
C ASP A 104 -22.82 19.74 9.90
N ALA A 105 -22.01 20.80 9.72
CA ALA A 105 -20.66 20.92 10.25
C ALA A 105 -20.61 20.96 11.78
N TYR A 106 -21.57 21.64 12.40
CA TYR A 106 -21.73 21.62 13.85
C TYR A 106 -22.07 20.21 14.36
N GLN A 107 -23.00 19.51 13.72
CA GLN A 107 -23.41 18.16 14.12
C GLN A 107 -22.25 17.17 14.05
N ARG A 108 -21.29 17.35 13.12
CA ARG A 108 -20.07 16.51 12.96
C ARG A 108 -18.90 16.96 13.83
N GLU A 109 -19.15 17.96 14.72
CA GLU A 109 -18.12 18.54 15.58
C GLU A 109 -16.95 19.20 14.85
N PHE A 110 -17.11 19.55 13.56
CA PHE A 110 -16.13 20.37 12.86
C PHE A 110 -16.05 21.78 13.41
N PHE A 111 -17.17 22.31 13.90
CA PHE A 111 -17.24 23.64 14.50
C PHE A 111 -18.02 23.62 15.82
N ALA A 112 -17.52 24.37 16.78
CA ALA A 112 -18.37 24.89 17.87
C ALA A 112 -18.87 26.29 17.50
N GLY A 113 -20.01 26.71 18.06
CA GLY A 113 -20.38 28.11 18.07
C GLY A 113 -19.59 28.88 19.11
N TYR A 114 -19.87 30.18 19.20
CA TYR A 114 -19.37 31.03 20.27
C TYR A 114 -20.27 30.93 21.52
N PRO A 115 -19.73 31.27 22.71
CA PRO A 115 -20.53 31.21 23.97
C PRO A 115 -21.78 32.08 23.95
N ASP A 116 -21.82 33.14 23.15
CA ASP A 116 -22.96 34.02 22.96
C ASP A 116 -24.09 33.44 22.10
N GLY A 117 -23.89 32.22 21.56
CA GLY A 117 -24.83 31.51 20.70
C GLY A 117 -24.75 31.91 19.22
N THR A 118 -23.67 32.58 18.80
CA THR A 118 -23.43 32.95 17.41
C THR A 118 -22.47 31.97 16.71
N PHE A 119 -22.49 31.97 15.38
CA PHE A 119 -21.51 31.24 14.52
C PHE A 119 -20.51 32.19 13.88
N GLN A 120 -20.87 33.41 13.65
CA GLN A 120 -20.11 34.45 12.94
C GLN A 120 -19.74 34.02 11.51
N PRO A 121 -20.72 33.74 10.63
CA PRO A 121 -20.51 33.10 9.34
C PRO A 121 -19.65 33.92 8.38
N SER A 122 -19.71 35.23 8.43
CA SER A 122 -18.93 36.14 7.56
C SER A 122 -17.54 36.47 8.10
N GLN A 123 -17.20 36.05 9.32
CA GLN A 123 -15.89 36.30 9.88
C GLN A 123 -14.82 35.46 9.17
N PRO A 124 -13.66 36.04 8.75
CA PRO A 124 -12.55 35.29 8.27
C PRO A 124 -12.06 34.29 9.32
N ILE A 125 -11.76 33.03 8.89
CA ILE A 125 -11.32 31.99 9.83
C ILE A 125 -9.81 32.15 10.14
N PRO A 126 -9.41 32.25 11.42
CA PRO A 126 -8.01 32.25 11.80
C PRO A 126 -7.31 30.93 11.46
N ARG A 127 -6.03 30.98 11.14
CA ARG A 127 -5.22 29.80 10.81
C ARG A 127 -5.26 28.73 11.89
N VAL A 128 -5.17 29.13 13.16
CA VAL A 128 -5.27 28.22 14.31
C VAL A 128 -6.59 27.47 14.34
N GLN A 129 -7.71 28.13 14.01
CA GLN A 129 -9.02 27.47 13.99
C GLN A 129 -9.15 26.51 12.80
N ALA A 130 -8.71 26.90 11.61
CA ALA A 130 -8.75 26.04 10.44
C ALA A 130 -7.95 24.75 10.64
N LEU A 131 -6.75 24.86 11.20
CA LEU A 131 -5.89 23.71 11.52
C LEU A 131 -6.46 22.81 12.62
N ALA A 132 -7.05 23.41 13.68
CA ALA A 132 -7.67 22.64 14.76
C ALA A 132 -8.85 21.80 14.26
N VAL A 133 -9.71 22.39 13.43
CA VAL A 133 -10.84 21.69 12.79
C VAL A 133 -10.34 20.51 11.92
N LEU A 134 -9.31 20.73 11.10
CA LEU A 134 -8.75 19.68 10.24
C LEU A 134 -8.04 18.59 11.03
N ALA A 135 -7.34 18.93 12.11
CA ALA A 135 -6.72 17.94 12.99
C ALA A 135 -7.77 17.00 13.62
N ALA A 136 -8.89 17.57 14.08
CA ALA A 136 -10.02 16.81 14.62
C ALA A 136 -10.69 15.94 13.54
N ALA A 137 -10.95 16.49 12.35
CA ALA A 137 -11.55 15.76 11.23
C ALA A 137 -10.66 14.61 10.71
N SER A 138 -9.34 14.74 10.87
CA SER A 138 -8.35 13.72 10.48
C SER A 138 -8.03 12.72 11.60
N ASN A 139 -8.69 12.81 12.76
CA ASN A 139 -8.45 11.97 13.95
C ASN A 139 -6.96 11.89 14.34
N LEU A 140 -6.26 13.01 14.32
CA LEU A 140 -4.84 13.05 14.65
C LEU A 140 -4.62 12.92 16.15
N SER A 141 -3.63 12.10 16.52
CA SER A 141 -3.24 11.92 17.92
C SER A 141 -2.51 13.16 18.45
N ILE A 142 -2.82 13.52 19.70
CA ILE A 142 -2.10 14.56 20.42
C ILE A 142 -0.76 13.97 20.87
N PRO A 143 0.39 14.64 20.61
CA PRO A 143 1.68 14.17 21.11
C PRO A 143 1.75 14.24 22.65
N GLU A 144 2.64 13.44 23.25
CA GLU A 144 2.81 13.41 24.72
C GLU A 144 3.18 14.78 25.32
N GLN A 145 3.92 15.59 24.55
CA GLN A 145 4.40 16.90 24.99
C GLN A 145 4.02 17.99 23.96
N PRO A 146 2.75 18.43 23.93
CA PRO A 146 2.25 19.36 22.92
C PRO A 146 3.03 20.68 22.88
N GLU A 147 3.27 21.29 24.02
CA GLU A 147 3.96 22.59 24.11
C GLU A 147 5.40 22.52 23.60
N GLN A 148 6.15 21.47 23.96
CA GLN A 148 7.50 21.27 23.46
C GLN A 148 7.50 21.03 21.95
N THR A 149 6.52 20.29 21.43
CA THR A 149 6.32 20.12 20.01
C THR A 149 6.17 21.48 19.31
N LEU A 150 5.28 22.33 19.83
CA LEU A 150 5.05 23.64 19.22
C LEU A 150 6.28 24.56 19.28
N GLN A 151 7.00 24.60 20.40
CA GLN A 151 8.24 25.39 20.56
C GLN A 151 9.34 24.91 19.62
N ARG A 152 9.41 23.60 19.36
CA ARG A 152 10.38 23.03 18.43
C ARG A 152 10.17 23.49 17.00
N TYR A 153 8.92 23.61 16.55
CA TYR A 153 8.60 23.88 15.15
C TYR A 153 8.29 25.34 14.84
N PHE A 154 7.83 26.14 15.81
CA PHE A 154 7.38 27.50 15.55
C PHE A 154 8.07 28.54 16.41
N ASP A 155 8.61 29.57 15.77
CA ASP A 155 9.21 30.71 16.46
C ASP A 155 8.15 31.58 17.15
N ASP A 156 6.89 31.50 16.69
CA ASP A 156 5.73 32.21 17.21
C ASP A 156 4.78 31.31 18.04
N ALA A 157 5.29 30.21 18.58
CA ALA A 157 4.51 29.24 19.37
C ALA A 157 3.76 29.88 20.55
N GLN A 158 4.34 30.90 21.19
CA GLN A 158 3.73 31.63 22.31
C GLN A 158 2.45 32.42 21.91
N GLN A 159 2.24 32.67 20.61
CA GLN A 159 1.03 33.33 20.11
C GLN A 159 -0.12 32.35 19.90
N ILE A 160 0.11 31.05 20.06
CA ILE A 160 -0.95 30.03 19.93
C ILE A 160 -1.82 30.10 21.19
N PRO A 161 -3.15 30.29 21.04
CA PRO A 161 -4.05 30.30 22.19
C PRO A 161 -4.02 28.93 22.92
N ASN A 162 -4.03 28.95 24.25
CA ASN A 162 -3.91 27.74 25.09
C ASN A 162 -4.95 26.66 24.71
N TYR A 163 -6.16 27.04 24.36
CA TYR A 163 -7.22 26.10 23.96
C TYR A 163 -6.85 25.30 22.69
N ALA A 164 -5.94 25.80 21.87
CA ALA A 164 -5.56 25.19 20.58
C ALA A 164 -4.25 24.41 20.65
N ASN A 165 -3.46 24.49 21.73
CA ASN A 165 -2.14 23.86 21.81
C ASN A 165 -2.16 22.39 21.40
N ASN A 166 -3.06 21.60 21.96
CA ASN A 166 -3.17 20.16 21.66
C ASN A 166 -3.52 19.92 20.18
N ALA A 167 -4.48 20.66 19.64
CA ALA A 167 -4.92 20.49 18.26
C ALA A 167 -3.84 20.93 17.25
N ILE A 168 -3.11 22.01 17.54
CA ILE A 168 -2.03 22.48 16.67
C ILE A 168 -0.80 21.57 16.76
N ALA A 169 -0.48 21.04 17.94
CA ALA A 169 0.57 20.05 18.08
C ALA A 169 0.23 18.76 17.31
N ALA A 170 -1.04 18.31 17.38
CA ALA A 170 -1.51 17.19 16.58
C ALA A 170 -1.46 17.50 15.07
N ALA A 171 -1.90 18.68 14.64
CA ALA A 171 -1.83 19.15 13.26
C ALA A 171 -0.36 19.20 12.74
N THR A 172 0.57 19.62 13.60
CA THR A 172 2.00 19.70 13.29
C THR A 172 2.59 18.29 13.11
N ASN A 173 2.37 17.40 14.06
CA ASN A 173 2.82 16.00 13.94
C ASN A 173 2.17 15.28 12.76
N GLY A 174 0.89 15.58 12.49
CA GLY A 174 0.18 15.08 11.31
C GLY A 174 0.50 15.83 10.02
N ARG A 175 1.45 16.79 10.05
CA ARG A 175 1.92 17.56 8.88
C ARG A 175 0.82 18.34 8.14
N LEU A 176 -0.22 18.76 8.86
CA LEU A 176 -1.26 19.62 8.28
C LEU A 176 -0.84 21.09 8.22
N ALA A 177 0.05 21.51 9.11
CA ALA A 177 0.49 22.90 9.20
C ALA A 177 1.43 23.25 8.04
N VAL A 178 0.92 24.01 7.08
CA VAL A 178 1.66 24.50 5.93
C VAL A 178 1.86 26.02 6.09
N ASN A 179 3.11 26.46 6.12
CA ASN A 179 3.46 27.87 6.36
C ASN A 179 4.36 28.39 5.25
N TYR A 180 3.79 29.22 4.39
CA TYR A 180 4.51 29.89 3.32
C TYR A 180 4.73 31.36 3.66
N PRO A 181 5.89 31.98 3.37
CA PRO A 181 7.12 31.36 2.84
C PRO A 181 8.02 30.78 3.94
N ASN A 182 7.73 31.02 5.22
CA ASN A 182 8.55 30.57 6.35
C ASN A 182 7.83 29.51 7.17
N VAL A 183 8.33 28.26 7.10
CA VAL A 183 7.75 27.10 7.78
C VAL A 183 7.69 27.27 9.31
N ARG A 184 8.61 28.05 9.90
CA ARG A 184 8.68 28.28 11.35
C ARG A 184 7.70 29.36 11.86
N GLN A 185 6.95 30.02 10.97
CA GLN A 185 5.97 31.05 11.31
C GLN A 185 4.55 30.53 11.11
N LEU A 186 3.91 30.06 12.18
CA LEU A 186 2.53 29.56 12.15
C LEU A 186 1.51 30.67 11.87
N LYS A 187 1.76 31.88 12.42
CA LYS A 187 0.85 33.04 12.38
C LYS A 187 -0.58 32.68 12.84
N PRO A 188 -0.75 32.15 14.07
CA PRO A 188 -1.97 31.46 14.50
C PRO A 188 -3.23 32.33 14.41
N ASN A 189 -3.11 33.61 14.70
CA ASN A 189 -4.21 34.57 14.75
C ASN A 189 -4.49 35.26 13.40
N GLN A 190 -3.65 35.03 12.39
CA GLN A 190 -3.88 35.59 11.04
C GLN A 190 -5.03 34.84 10.37
N SER A 191 -5.87 35.56 9.61
CA SER A 191 -6.93 34.97 8.79
C SER A 191 -6.32 34.08 7.70
N SER A 192 -6.88 32.88 7.53
CA SER A 192 -6.44 31.95 6.48
C SER A 192 -6.83 32.43 5.11
N THR A 193 -5.93 32.31 4.15
CA THR A 193 -6.22 32.53 2.73
C THR A 193 -6.79 31.26 2.08
N ARG A 194 -7.44 31.39 0.93
CA ARG A 194 -7.95 30.25 0.14
C ARG A 194 -6.83 29.29 -0.26
N GLY A 195 -5.65 29.81 -0.61
CA GLY A 195 -4.47 29.01 -0.90
C GLY A 195 -3.96 28.23 0.29
N GLU A 196 -3.93 28.84 1.49
CA GLU A 196 -3.54 28.16 2.73
C GLU A 196 -4.51 27.07 3.15
N VAL A 197 -5.82 27.37 3.12
CA VAL A 197 -6.84 26.38 3.45
C VAL A 197 -6.80 25.18 2.50
N THR A 198 -6.61 25.41 1.20
CA THR A 198 -6.46 24.30 0.25
C THR A 198 -5.20 23.50 0.53
N ALA A 199 -4.08 24.13 0.89
CA ALA A 199 -2.86 23.44 1.27
C ALA A 199 -3.06 22.55 2.52
N PHE A 200 -3.74 23.06 3.55
CA PHE A 200 -4.09 22.26 4.73
C PHE A 200 -4.99 21.08 4.38
N LEU A 201 -5.98 21.28 3.49
CA LEU A 201 -6.85 20.21 3.00
C LEU A 201 -6.08 19.15 2.22
N CYS A 202 -5.16 19.54 1.35
CA CYS A 202 -4.32 18.58 0.62
C CYS A 202 -3.50 17.70 1.55
N GLN A 203 -2.95 18.27 2.62
CA GLN A 203 -2.25 17.49 3.65
C GLN A 203 -3.22 16.56 4.40
N SER A 204 -4.38 17.06 4.83
CA SER A 204 -5.41 16.29 5.52
C SER A 204 -5.96 15.13 4.66
N LEU A 205 -6.13 15.34 3.36
CA LEU A 205 -6.57 14.34 2.39
C LEU A 205 -5.40 13.48 1.85
N GLN A 206 -4.18 13.71 2.34
CA GLN A 206 -2.96 13.00 1.95
C GLN A 206 -2.70 13.01 0.44
N LEU A 207 -2.95 14.14 -0.20
CA LEU A 207 -2.69 14.34 -1.63
C LEU A 207 -1.19 14.60 -1.84
N ALA A 208 -0.48 13.54 -2.20
CA ALA A 208 0.98 13.55 -2.31
C ALA A 208 1.49 14.60 -3.32
N ARG A 209 2.65 15.19 -3.01
CA ARG A 209 3.40 16.14 -3.87
C ARG A 209 2.64 17.38 -4.31
N THR A 210 1.57 17.74 -3.64
CA THR A 210 0.80 18.94 -3.98
C THR A 210 1.35 20.22 -3.33
N ILE A 211 2.11 20.05 -2.24
CA ILE A 211 2.73 21.15 -1.49
C ILE A 211 4.24 20.90 -1.39
N PRO A 212 5.09 21.90 -1.68
CA PRO A 212 6.53 21.79 -1.45
C PRO A 212 6.84 21.49 0.02
N THR A 213 7.64 20.45 0.28
CA THR A 213 7.88 19.92 1.64
C THR A 213 8.54 20.94 2.57
N GLN A 214 9.31 21.88 2.03
CA GLN A 214 9.93 22.98 2.78
C GLN A 214 8.95 23.91 3.49
N TYR A 215 7.67 23.90 3.13
CA TYR A 215 6.62 24.73 3.74
C TYR A 215 5.76 23.94 4.73
N ILE A 216 5.97 22.63 4.88
CA ILE A 216 5.19 21.75 5.77
C ILE A 216 5.90 21.64 7.11
N ALA A 217 5.27 22.13 8.19
CA ALA A 217 5.80 22.00 9.53
C ALA A 217 5.57 20.59 10.08
N GLY A 218 6.42 20.18 10.98
CA GLY A 218 6.45 18.83 11.55
C GLY A 218 7.66 18.04 11.07
N ASP A 219 8.03 17.00 11.82
CA ASP A 219 9.11 16.12 11.39
C ASP A 219 8.78 15.54 10.01
N ASN A 220 9.74 15.58 9.13
CA ASN A 220 9.62 15.22 7.72
C ASN A 220 9.42 13.70 7.52
N LYS A 221 8.62 13.03 8.37
CA LYS A 221 8.58 11.58 8.44
C LYS A 221 7.18 10.97 8.38
N LEU A 222 6.37 11.38 7.40
CA LEU A 222 5.43 10.38 6.86
C LEU A 222 6.23 9.28 6.17
N PHE A 223 7.31 9.66 5.49
CA PHE A 223 8.29 8.74 4.94
C PHE A 223 9.65 8.95 5.64
N ALA A 224 10.26 7.87 6.08
CA ALA A 224 11.65 7.89 6.51
C ALA A 224 12.57 8.13 5.30
N ILE A 225 12.08 7.75 4.09
CA ILE A 225 12.72 7.98 2.81
C ILE A 225 11.65 8.49 1.85
N GLU A 226 11.85 9.70 1.35
CA GLU A 226 10.90 10.38 0.46
C GLU A 226 10.68 9.64 -0.87
N PRO A 227 9.50 9.78 -1.46
CA PRO A 227 9.09 9.04 -2.66
C PRO A 227 9.79 9.41 -3.95
N GLU A 228 10.65 10.42 -3.97
CA GLU A 228 11.25 10.99 -5.18
C GLU A 228 12.04 9.98 -6.03
N MET A 229 12.48 8.90 -5.41
CA MET A 229 13.32 7.88 -6.06
C MET A 229 12.58 6.62 -6.47
N GLY A 230 11.23 6.61 -6.48
CA GLY A 230 10.46 5.46 -6.97
C GLY A 230 10.85 4.12 -6.34
N GLY A 231 11.11 4.10 -5.02
CA GLY A 231 11.46 2.88 -4.29
C GLY A 231 10.44 1.77 -4.53
N ILE A 232 10.87 0.65 -5.11
CA ILE A 232 9.99 -0.39 -5.63
C ILE A 232 10.10 -1.75 -4.92
N ALA A 233 11.07 -1.92 -4.01
CA ALA A 233 11.30 -3.19 -3.33
C ALA A 233 11.59 -3.00 -1.83
N PRO A 234 11.33 -4.00 -0.97
CA PRO A 234 11.75 -3.97 0.43
C PRO A 234 13.28 -3.87 0.58
N PHE A 235 13.74 -3.32 1.70
CA PHE A 235 15.16 -3.35 2.05
C PHE A 235 15.65 -4.79 2.23
N ARG A 236 16.79 -5.08 1.64
CA ARG A 236 17.51 -6.33 1.78
C ARG A 236 19.02 -6.07 1.81
N ASN A 237 19.73 -6.67 2.76
CA ASN A 237 21.14 -6.38 3.03
C ASN A 237 21.43 -4.86 3.15
N GLY A 238 20.51 -4.12 3.77
CA GLY A 238 20.63 -2.67 4.00
C GLY A 238 20.32 -1.78 2.79
N LEU A 239 19.99 -2.35 1.63
CA LEU A 239 19.74 -1.63 0.39
C LEU A 239 18.35 -1.91 -0.18
N ALA A 240 17.76 -0.92 -0.83
CA ALA A 240 16.50 -1.06 -1.56
C ALA A 240 16.66 -0.56 -3.00
N ILE A 241 15.91 -1.17 -3.92
CA ILE A 241 15.92 -0.79 -5.33
C ILE A 241 15.29 0.61 -5.46
N ALA A 242 15.96 1.49 -6.21
CA ALA A 242 15.46 2.79 -6.64
C ALA A 242 15.31 2.83 -8.16
N PHE A 243 14.23 3.44 -8.65
CA PHE A 243 13.99 3.63 -10.08
C PHE A 243 13.91 5.13 -10.38
N VAL A 244 14.89 5.63 -11.11
CA VAL A 244 15.05 7.06 -11.40
C VAL A 244 15.35 7.23 -12.89
N ASN A 245 14.62 8.09 -13.58
CA ASN A 245 14.81 8.39 -15.00
C ASN A 245 14.90 7.15 -15.91
N GLY A 246 14.07 6.14 -15.65
CA GLY A 246 14.02 4.93 -16.48
C GLY A 246 15.12 3.90 -16.20
N LYS A 247 15.95 4.12 -15.18
CA LYS A 247 17.03 3.21 -14.79
C LYS A 247 16.93 2.80 -13.32
N TYR A 248 17.45 1.63 -13.01
CA TYR A 248 17.50 1.06 -11.67
C TYR A 248 18.86 1.34 -11.01
N GLY A 249 18.81 1.68 -9.73
CA GLY A 249 19.94 1.82 -8.82
C GLY A 249 19.54 1.37 -7.43
N TYR A 250 20.31 1.75 -6.41
CA TYR A 250 20.02 1.34 -5.03
C TYR A 250 20.23 2.49 -4.05
N ILE A 251 19.35 2.56 -3.05
CA ILE A 251 19.41 3.48 -1.92
C ILE A 251 19.72 2.72 -0.63
N ASP A 252 20.35 3.42 0.31
CA ASP A 252 20.49 2.97 1.68
C ASP A 252 19.28 3.36 2.55
N LYS A 253 19.31 2.97 3.82
CA LYS A 253 18.25 3.25 4.81
C LYS A 253 18.08 4.74 5.15
N THR A 254 19.00 5.61 4.70
CA THR A 254 18.84 7.07 4.79
C THR A 254 18.17 7.69 3.57
N GLY A 255 17.94 6.90 2.52
CA GLY A 255 17.43 7.34 1.22
C GLY A 255 18.50 7.85 0.28
N LYS A 256 19.78 7.77 0.66
CA LYS A 256 20.90 8.17 -0.19
C LYS A 256 21.13 7.12 -1.28
N LEU A 257 21.32 7.56 -2.53
CA LEU A 257 21.78 6.71 -3.61
C LEU A 257 23.20 6.22 -3.31
N VAL A 258 23.33 4.91 -3.08
CA VAL A 258 24.62 4.22 -2.90
C VAL A 258 25.14 3.73 -4.23
N ILE A 259 24.23 3.21 -5.08
CA ILE A 259 24.54 2.76 -6.42
C ILE A 259 23.68 3.59 -7.39
N ALA A 260 24.36 4.35 -8.26
CA ALA A 260 23.70 5.24 -9.20
C ALA A 260 22.75 4.49 -10.14
N PRO A 261 21.61 5.08 -10.53
CA PRO A 261 20.67 4.50 -11.48
C PRO A 261 21.31 4.36 -12.87
N GLN A 262 21.62 3.11 -13.26
CA GLN A 262 22.30 2.83 -14.52
C GLN A 262 21.85 1.51 -15.17
N TYR A 263 21.19 0.63 -14.40
CA TYR A 263 20.78 -0.69 -14.86
C TYR A 263 19.46 -0.66 -15.61
N GLU A 264 19.27 -1.55 -16.57
CA GLU A 264 18.01 -1.73 -17.31
C GLU A 264 16.96 -2.45 -16.45
N ASN A 265 17.42 -3.34 -15.57
CA ASN A 265 16.61 -4.02 -14.57
C ASN A 265 17.48 -4.38 -13.37
N ALA A 266 16.86 -4.60 -12.20
CA ALA A 266 17.56 -4.93 -10.97
C ALA A 266 16.72 -5.79 -10.03
N GLY A 267 17.36 -6.79 -9.40
CA GLY A 267 16.80 -7.59 -8.33
C GLY A 267 17.20 -7.07 -6.95
N SER A 268 16.48 -7.49 -5.92
CA SER A 268 16.86 -7.21 -4.53
C SER A 268 18.15 -7.94 -4.17
N PHE A 269 18.94 -7.35 -3.27
CA PHE A 269 20.09 -8.03 -2.71
C PHE A 269 19.68 -9.30 -1.97
N SER A 270 20.43 -10.36 -2.15
CA SER A 270 20.33 -11.60 -1.40
C SER A 270 21.74 -12.15 -1.21
N GLU A 271 22.08 -12.52 0.01
CA GLU A 271 23.38 -13.07 0.36
C GLU A 271 24.58 -12.23 -0.12
N GLY A 272 24.40 -10.90 -0.12
CA GLY A 272 25.42 -9.93 -0.48
C GLY A 272 25.51 -9.57 -1.96
N LEU A 273 24.74 -10.22 -2.83
CA LEU A 273 24.73 -10.00 -4.28
C LEU A 273 23.34 -9.63 -4.80
N ALA A 274 23.30 -8.82 -5.85
CA ALA A 274 22.07 -8.49 -6.57
C ALA A 274 22.23 -8.73 -8.07
N ALA A 275 21.25 -9.37 -8.68
CA ALA A 275 21.19 -9.51 -10.13
C ALA A 275 20.85 -8.17 -10.78
N VAL A 276 21.60 -7.75 -11.79
CA VAL A 276 21.37 -6.52 -12.56
C VAL A 276 21.49 -6.75 -14.05
N GLN A 277 20.74 -6.01 -14.85
CA GLN A 277 20.73 -6.16 -16.31
C GLN A 277 21.43 -4.96 -16.98
N VAL A 278 22.36 -5.26 -17.88
CA VAL A 278 23.08 -4.30 -18.73
C VAL A 278 23.20 -4.89 -20.14
N GLY A 279 22.82 -4.11 -21.15
CA GLY A 279 22.86 -4.56 -22.55
C GLY A 279 22.03 -5.83 -22.82
N GLY A 280 20.88 -5.97 -22.13
CA GLY A 280 20.01 -7.13 -22.25
C GLY A 280 20.52 -8.40 -21.55
N LYS A 281 21.70 -8.38 -20.93
CA LYS A 281 22.30 -9.51 -20.20
C LYS A 281 22.34 -9.24 -18.71
N TRP A 282 22.14 -10.29 -17.91
CA TRP A 282 22.19 -10.25 -16.45
C TRP A 282 23.57 -10.62 -15.93
N GLY A 283 24.02 -9.90 -14.93
CA GLY A 283 25.20 -10.17 -14.10
C GLY A 283 24.88 -9.93 -12.63
N TYR A 284 25.87 -9.98 -11.77
CA TYR A 284 25.69 -9.75 -10.35
C TYR A 284 26.67 -8.70 -9.81
N ILE A 285 26.17 -7.85 -8.95
CA ILE A 285 26.95 -6.81 -8.28
C ILE A 285 26.98 -7.03 -6.76
N ASP A 286 28.05 -6.54 -6.12
CA ASP A 286 28.15 -6.43 -4.68
C ASP A 286 27.38 -5.19 -4.15
N THR A 287 27.33 -5.03 -2.84
CA THR A 287 26.65 -3.88 -2.17
C THR A 287 27.31 -2.52 -2.44
N LYS A 288 28.50 -2.49 -3.07
CA LYS A 288 29.19 -1.27 -3.51
C LYS A 288 28.91 -0.95 -4.98
N GLY A 289 28.22 -1.84 -5.72
CA GLY A 289 27.93 -1.70 -7.14
C GLY A 289 29.00 -2.24 -8.07
N ASN A 290 30.00 -2.94 -7.56
CA ASN A 290 31.02 -3.58 -8.38
C ASN A 290 30.50 -4.91 -8.94
N PHE A 291 30.74 -5.20 -10.21
CA PHE A 291 30.43 -6.51 -10.75
C PHE A 291 31.30 -7.59 -10.12
N THR A 292 30.65 -8.52 -9.43
CA THR A 292 31.25 -9.80 -9.00
C THR A 292 31.17 -10.81 -10.14
N ILE A 293 30.06 -10.78 -10.88
CA ILE A 293 29.84 -11.62 -12.06
C ILE A 293 29.40 -10.71 -13.21
N GLN A 294 30.20 -10.67 -14.29
CA GLN A 294 29.93 -9.83 -15.46
C GLN A 294 28.60 -10.23 -16.14
N PRO A 295 27.91 -9.27 -16.77
CA PRO A 295 26.67 -9.53 -17.51
C PRO A 295 26.88 -10.54 -18.64
N GLN A 296 26.27 -11.70 -18.53
CA GLN A 296 26.39 -12.78 -19.51
C GLN A 296 25.13 -13.64 -19.65
N PHE A 297 24.26 -13.66 -18.62
CA PHE A 297 23.08 -14.52 -18.59
C PHE A 297 21.89 -13.87 -19.28
N THR A 298 21.01 -14.70 -19.88
CA THR A 298 19.73 -14.21 -20.43
C THR A 298 18.66 -14.05 -19.37
N SER A 299 18.76 -14.78 -18.24
CA SER A 299 17.99 -14.54 -17.02
C SER A 299 18.81 -14.89 -15.79
N ALA A 300 18.53 -14.25 -14.67
CA ALA A 300 19.21 -14.50 -13.40
C ALA A 300 18.26 -14.24 -12.22
N ASP A 301 18.19 -15.18 -11.29
CA ASP A 301 17.43 -15.08 -10.06
C ASP A 301 18.35 -14.63 -8.90
N SER A 302 17.78 -14.27 -7.77
CA SER A 302 18.54 -13.97 -6.55
C SER A 302 19.22 -15.23 -6.01
N PHE A 303 20.37 -15.05 -5.36
CA PHE A 303 21.03 -16.13 -4.61
C PHE A 303 20.14 -16.63 -3.48
N SER A 304 20.11 -17.94 -3.31
CA SER A 304 19.48 -18.62 -2.18
C SER A 304 20.34 -19.83 -1.83
N GLU A 305 20.75 -19.92 -0.57
CA GLU A 305 21.61 -21.00 -0.07
C GLU A 305 22.89 -21.20 -0.88
N GLU A 306 23.58 -20.08 -1.20
CA GLU A 306 24.85 -19.98 -1.94
C GLU A 306 24.74 -20.21 -3.45
N LEU A 307 23.57 -20.52 -3.99
CA LEU A 307 23.35 -20.80 -5.41
C LEU A 307 22.31 -19.86 -6.03
N ALA A 308 22.52 -19.50 -7.29
CA ALA A 308 21.56 -18.72 -8.06
C ALA A 308 21.20 -19.44 -9.36
N LYS A 309 19.89 -19.48 -9.64
CA LYS A 309 19.40 -19.99 -10.92
C LYS A 309 19.68 -18.97 -12.02
N VAL A 310 20.29 -19.42 -13.10
CA VAL A 310 20.58 -18.60 -14.27
C VAL A 310 20.23 -19.33 -15.57
N ARG A 311 20.04 -18.56 -16.64
CA ARG A 311 19.98 -19.10 -18.00
C ARG A 311 21.13 -18.55 -18.81
N LEU A 312 22.02 -19.45 -19.25
CA LEU A 312 23.11 -19.14 -20.17
C LEU A 312 22.73 -19.68 -21.56
N ASP A 313 22.62 -18.78 -22.52
CA ASP A 313 22.05 -19.06 -23.84
C ASP A 313 20.64 -19.69 -23.70
N ASN A 314 20.39 -20.91 -24.00
CA ASN A 314 19.08 -21.54 -23.75
C ASN A 314 19.13 -22.58 -22.61
N GLN A 315 20.29 -22.73 -21.96
CA GLN A 315 20.48 -23.74 -20.92
C GLN A 315 20.24 -23.14 -19.53
N LEU A 316 19.34 -23.77 -18.76
CA LEU A 316 19.12 -23.47 -17.35
C LEU A 316 20.18 -24.15 -16.49
N GLY A 317 20.65 -23.50 -15.47
CA GLY A 317 21.60 -24.07 -14.53
C GLY A 317 21.69 -23.26 -13.24
N PHE A 318 22.55 -23.66 -12.34
CA PHE A 318 22.85 -22.95 -11.10
C PHE A 318 24.33 -22.59 -11.04
N ILE A 319 24.58 -21.35 -10.63
CA ILE A 319 25.94 -20.83 -10.41
C ILE A 319 26.21 -20.64 -8.93
N ASP A 320 27.47 -20.70 -8.54
CA ASP A 320 27.96 -20.23 -7.25
C ASP A 320 28.24 -18.72 -7.30
N LYS A 321 28.63 -18.14 -6.15
CA LYS A 321 28.93 -16.70 -6.02
C LYS A 321 30.14 -16.22 -6.82
N THR A 322 30.94 -17.11 -7.37
CA THR A 322 32.04 -16.76 -8.31
C THR A 322 31.56 -16.67 -9.76
N GLY A 323 30.32 -17.07 -10.04
CA GLY A 323 29.77 -17.17 -11.39
C GLY A 323 30.07 -18.49 -12.10
N LYS A 324 30.68 -19.43 -11.39
CA LYS A 324 30.93 -20.76 -11.92
C LYS A 324 29.62 -21.55 -11.97
N LEU A 325 29.32 -22.12 -13.12
CA LEU A 325 28.20 -23.02 -13.31
C LEU A 325 28.51 -24.35 -12.59
N VAL A 326 27.76 -24.63 -11.51
CA VAL A 326 27.99 -25.83 -10.66
C VAL A 326 26.97 -26.92 -10.91
N ILE A 327 25.76 -26.56 -11.39
CA ILE A 327 24.74 -27.52 -11.80
C ILE A 327 24.33 -27.20 -13.23
N THR A 328 24.58 -28.15 -14.12
CA THR A 328 24.21 -28.10 -15.53
C THR A 328 23.38 -29.31 -15.86
N THR A 329 22.12 -29.12 -16.22
CA THR A 329 21.27 -30.23 -16.66
C THR A 329 20.20 -29.71 -17.63
N ASN A 330 19.47 -30.63 -18.24
CA ASN A 330 18.39 -30.31 -19.18
C ASN A 330 17.08 -29.99 -18.43
N PHE A 331 17.14 -29.10 -17.44
CA PHE A 331 15.92 -28.64 -16.78
C PHE A 331 15.11 -27.70 -17.70
N GLU A 332 13.82 -27.92 -17.80
CA GLU A 332 12.92 -27.01 -18.48
C GLU A 332 12.65 -25.80 -17.58
N ASN A 333 12.52 -26.06 -16.27
CA ASN A 333 12.35 -25.03 -15.24
C ASN A 333 12.86 -25.52 -13.87
N SER A 334 13.00 -24.60 -12.93
CA SER A 334 13.38 -24.88 -11.54
C SER A 334 12.93 -23.76 -10.63
N TYR A 335 12.65 -24.08 -9.37
CA TYR A 335 12.63 -23.12 -8.28
C TYR A 335 14.03 -23.01 -7.65
N GLY A 336 14.29 -21.92 -6.91
CA GLY A 336 15.53 -21.78 -6.15
C GLY A 336 15.65 -22.80 -5.03
N PHE A 337 16.85 -22.91 -4.44
CA PHE A 337 17.10 -23.78 -3.32
C PHE A 337 16.35 -23.30 -2.06
N SER A 338 15.77 -24.26 -1.35
CA SER A 338 15.13 -24.08 -0.03
C SER A 338 15.30 -25.36 0.78
N ASP A 339 15.73 -25.26 2.04
CA ASP A 339 16.04 -26.42 2.89
C ASP A 339 17.08 -27.39 2.25
N GLY A 340 18.02 -26.86 1.45
CA GLY A 340 19.08 -27.65 0.78
C GLY A 340 18.65 -28.37 -0.48
N VAL A 341 17.44 -28.12 -0.98
CA VAL A 341 16.83 -28.84 -2.12
C VAL A 341 16.24 -27.84 -3.11
N ALA A 342 16.34 -28.10 -4.39
CA ALA A 342 15.63 -27.37 -5.44
C ALA A 342 14.62 -28.27 -6.16
N VAL A 343 13.47 -27.71 -6.47
CA VAL A 343 12.48 -28.36 -7.36
C VAL A 343 12.92 -28.16 -8.79
N VAL A 344 12.89 -29.21 -9.58
CA VAL A 344 13.20 -29.18 -11.02
C VAL A 344 12.09 -29.79 -11.85
N TRP A 345 11.95 -29.31 -13.08
CA TRP A 345 11.03 -29.82 -14.07
C TRP A 345 11.82 -30.32 -15.29
N ILE A 346 11.68 -31.61 -15.59
CA ILE A 346 12.46 -32.35 -16.62
C ILE A 346 11.47 -33.21 -17.39
N GLN A 347 11.38 -33.04 -18.71
CA GLN A 347 10.51 -33.84 -19.61
C GLN A 347 9.07 -33.94 -19.10
N SER A 348 8.53 -32.81 -18.66
CA SER A 348 7.17 -32.69 -18.12
C SER A 348 6.93 -33.41 -16.77
N GLU A 349 7.98 -33.86 -16.09
CA GLU A 349 7.93 -34.48 -14.76
C GLU A 349 8.68 -33.62 -13.74
N TRP A 350 8.30 -33.74 -12.49
CA TRP A 350 8.85 -33.01 -11.36
C TRP A 350 9.86 -33.85 -10.59
N GLY A 351 10.89 -33.21 -10.07
CA GLY A 351 11.88 -33.87 -9.21
C GLY A 351 12.51 -32.91 -8.22
N TYR A 352 13.27 -33.46 -7.31
CA TYR A 352 14.12 -32.74 -6.40
C TYR A 352 15.58 -33.02 -6.65
N ILE A 353 16.40 -31.99 -6.62
CA ILE A 353 17.87 -32.11 -6.67
C ILE A 353 18.49 -31.53 -5.39
N ASP A 354 19.62 -32.12 -5.01
CA ASP A 354 20.51 -31.52 -4.00
C ASP A 354 21.43 -30.46 -4.64
N LYS A 355 22.27 -29.83 -3.83
CA LYS A 355 23.22 -28.78 -4.27
C LYS A 355 24.33 -29.30 -5.19
N THR A 356 24.45 -30.59 -5.39
CA THR A 356 25.36 -31.19 -6.40
C THR A 356 24.67 -31.44 -7.74
N GLY A 357 23.34 -31.23 -7.81
CA GLY A 357 22.51 -31.51 -8.97
C GLY A 357 22.03 -32.96 -9.05
N LYS A 358 22.27 -33.78 -8.02
CA LYS A 358 21.81 -35.16 -7.96
C LYS A 358 20.31 -35.21 -7.62
N LEU A 359 19.54 -36.00 -8.37
CA LEU A 359 18.16 -36.32 -8.06
C LEU A 359 18.08 -37.07 -6.73
N LEU A 360 17.19 -36.60 -5.84
CA LEU A 360 16.94 -37.19 -4.53
C LEU A 360 15.91 -38.29 -4.57
N MET A 361 15.02 -38.28 -5.56
CA MET A 361 13.96 -39.25 -5.78
C MET A 361 13.68 -39.41 -7.28
N PRO A 362 13.03 -40.48 -7.75
CA PRO A 362 12.56 -40.59 -9.13
C PRO A 362 11.62 -39.40 -9.49
N LEU A 363 11.66 -39.02 -10.79
CA LEU A 363 10.75 -37.97 -11.29
C LEU A 363 9.28 -38.37 -11.07
N GLN A 364 8.46 -37.38 -10.85
CA GLN A 364 7.04 -37.55 -10.51
C GLN A 364 6.14 -36.84 -11.55
N PRO A 365 5.03 -37.46 -11.95
CA PRO A 365 4.09 -36.85 -12.89
C PRO A 365 3.18 -35.78 -12.25
N TYR A 366 3.32 -35.53 -10.94
CA TYR A 366 2.53 -34.56 -10.20
C TYR A 366 3.40 -33.42 -9.66
N ALA A 367 2.77 -32.25 -9.43
CA ALA A 367 3.46 -31.05 -8.99
C ALA A 367 4.05 -31.20 -7.58
N LEU A 368 5.27 -30.71 -7.43
CA LEU A 368 6.02 -30.67 -6.19
C LEU A 368 6.21 -29.21 -5.75
N GLY A 369 5.91 -28.92 -4.48
CA GLY A 369 6.19 -27.63 -3.85
C GLY A 369 7.62 -27.52 -3.32
N PRO A 370 8.07 -26.31 -2.94
CA PRO A 370 9.35 -26.13 -2.27
C PRO A 370 9.32 -26.67 -0.84
N PHE A 371 10.47 -27.14 -0.34
CA PHE A 371 10.59 -27.57 1.04
C PHE A 371 10.48 -26.39 2.02
N SER A 372 9.79 -26.62 3.11
CA SER A 372 9.74 -25.73 4.27
C SER A 372 9.72 -26.58 5.53
N GLU A 373 10.66 -26.35 6.42
CA GLU A 373 10.83 -27.11 7.66
C GLU A 373 10.89 -28.65 7.47
N GLY A 374 11.50 -29.08 6.37
CA GLY A 374 11.76 -30.48 6.05
C GLY A 374 10.64 -31.22 5.33
N LEU A 375 9.50 -30.58 5.07
CA LEU A 375 8.38 -31.12 4.31
C LEU A 375 8.05 -30.24 3.10
N ALA A 376 7.59 -30.87 2.01
CA ALA A 376 7.13 -30.19 0.81
C ALA A 376 5.71 -30.62 0.46
N ASP A 377 4.88 -29.69 0.03
CA ASP A 377 3.56 -30.01 -0.45
C ASP A 377 3.61 -30.67 -1.83
N ILE A 378 2.69 -31.58 -2.06
CA ILE A 378 2.46 -32.23 -3.34
C ILE A 378 0.98 -32.17 -3.71
N SER A 379 0.70 -32.24 -5.01
CA SER A 379 -0.68 -32.24 -5.50
C SER A 379 -0.93 -33.45 -6.40
N ILE A 380 -1.76 -34.38 -5.95
CA ILE A 380 -2.19 -35.55 -6.71
C ILE A 380 -3.72 -35.49 -6.88
N ASN A 381 -4.19 -35.57 -8.12
CA ASN A 381 -5.64 -35.51 -8.44
C ASN A 381 -6.37 -34.32 -7.80
N GLY A 382 -5.71 -33.15 -7.72
CA GLY A 382 -6.28 -31.94 -7.13
C GLY A 382 -6.40 -31.96 -5.60
N LYS A 383 -5.74 -32.92 -4.94
CA LYS A 383 -5.61 -32.98 -3.48
C LYS A 383 -4.16 -32.80 -3.08
N TYR A 384 -3.97 -32.12 -1.96
CA TYR A 384 -2.65 -31.80 -1.43
C TYR A 384 -2.31 -32.70 -0.24
N GLY A 385 -1.06 -33.13 -0.18
CA GLY A 385 -0.42 -33.85 0.90
C GLY A 385 1.02 -33.35 1.09
N PHE A 386 1.82 -34.07 1.86
CA PHE A 386 3.21 -33.67 2.12
C PHE A 386 4.16 -34.87 2.07
N ILE A 387 5.34 -34.62 1.51
CA ILE A 387 6.45 -35.60 1.44
C ILE A 387 7.69 -35.05 2.14
N ASP A 388 8.57 -35.96 2.54
CA ASP A 388 9.91 -35.64 3.02
C ASP A 388 10.92 -35.56 1.85
N LYS A 389 12.17 -35.23 2.17
CA LYS A 389 13.27 -35.11 1.17
C LYS A 389 13.65 -36.42 0.47
N THR A 390 13.23 -37.56 1.00
CA THR A 390 13.46 -38.87 0.35
C THR A 390 12.34 -39.23 -0.63
N GLY A 391 11.27 -38.42 -0.67
CA GLY A 391 10.07 -38.69 -1.45
C GLY A 391 9.06 -39.58 -0.73
N GLN A 392 9.32 -39.88 0.56
CA GLN A 392 8.36 -40.64 1.36
C GLN A 392 7.14 -39.77 1.66
N MET A 393 5.94 -40.33 1.43
CA MET A 393 4.68 -39.73 1.79
C MET A 393 4.55 -39.69 3.32
N ILE A 394 4.53 -38.50 3.88
CA ILE A 394 4.33 -38.28 5.33
C ILE A 394 2.86 -38.00 5.62
N ILE A 395 2.22 -37.24 4.73
CA ILE A 395 0.79 -36.91 4.84
C ILE A 395 0.15 -37.15 3.49
N GLU A 396 -0.76 -38.12 3.42
CA GLU A 396 -1.48 -38.48 2.20
C GLU A 396 -2.27 -37.31 1.59
N PRO A 397 -2.36 -37.22 0.25
CA PRO A 397 -3.13 -36.18 -0.42
C PRO A 397 -4.62 -36.24 -0.09
N GLN A 398 -5.10 -35.29 0.70
CA GLN A 398 -6.48 -35.25 1.18
C GLN A 398 -7.04 -33.82 1.25
N PHE A 399 -6.19 -32.80 1.34
CA PHE A 399 -6.60 -31.41 1.51
C PHE A 399 -6.95 -30.76 0.18
N GLU A 400 -7.83 -29.73 0.20
CA GLU A 400 -8.17 -28.96 -1.01
C GLU A 400 -7.13 -27.89 -1.32
N GLU A 401 -6.54 -27.30 -0.29
CA GLU A 401 -5.45 -26.32 -0.38
C GLU A 401 -4.57 -26.46 0.85
N VAL A 402 -3.29 -26.12 0.73
CA VAL A 402 -2.35 -26.10 1.85
C VAL A 402 -1.46 -24.86 1.79
N ARG A 403 -0.85 -24.54 2.90
CA ARG A 403 0.27 -23.60 3.00
C ARG A 403 1.50 -24.34 3.49
N PRO A 404 2.72 -23.91 3.10
CA PRO A 404 3.94 -24.52 3.63
C PRO A 404 3.99 -24.50 5.16
N PHE A 405 4.66 -25.47 5.74
CA PHE A 405 4.90 -25.49 7.19
C PHE A 405 5.62 -24.23 7.64
N SER A 406 5.20 -23.68 8.74
CA SER A 406 5.85 -22.53 9.39
C SER A 406 5.63 -22.65 10.89
N GLU A 407 6.72 -22.59 11.65
CA GLU A 407 6.74 -22.71 13.09
C GLU A 407 6.07 -24.01 13.60
N GLY A 408 6.24 -25.09 12.83
CA GLY A 408 5.76 -26.44 13.14
C GLY A 408 4.34 -26.76 12.73
N LEU A 409 3.60 -25.81 12.15
CA LEU A 409 2.22 -25.98 11.71
C LEU A 409 2.03 -25.60 10.24
N ALA A 410 1.12 -26.31 9.55
CA ALA A 410 0.67 -25.97 8.21
C ALA A 410 -0.81 -25.63 8.21
N ALA A 411 -1.21 -24.53 7.59
CA ALA A 411 -2.61 -24.25 7.33
C ALA A 411 -3.10 -25.14 6.19
N VAL A 412 -4.23 -25.82 6.38
CA VAL A 412 -4.82 -26.75 5.41
C VAL A 412 -6.33 -26.51 5.29
N LYS A 413 -6.85 -26.62 4.08
CA LYS A 413 -8.27 -26.49 3.79
C LYS A 413 -8.89 -27.87 3.69
N MET A 414 -9.79 -28.14 4.60
CA MET A 414 -10.46 -29.43 4.76
C MET A 414 -11.91 -29.35 4.28
N ARG A 415 -12.36 -30.39 3.57
CA ARG A 415 -13.76 -30.54 3.19
C ARG A 415 -14.57 -31.02 4.39
N LEU A 416 -15.58 -30.27 4.79
CA LEU A 416 -16.50 -30.62 5.89
C LEU A 416 -17.80 -31.24 5.38
N SER A 417 -18.24 -30.84 4.17
CA SER A 417 -19.40 -31.39 3.48
C SER A 417 -19.24 -31.21 1.97
N GLU A 418 -20.24 -31.67 1.19
CA GLU A 418 -20.22 -31.50 -0.25
C GLU A 418 -20.06 -30.03 -0.71
N TYR A 419 -20.59 -29.08 0.09
CA TYR A 419 -20.62 -27.65 -0.24
C TYR A 419 -19.84 -26.75 0.73
N SER A 420 -19.08 -27.33 1.66
CA SER A 420 -18.39 -26.57 2.70
C SER A 420 -16.98 -27.05 2.92
N SER A 421 -16.04 -26.12 2.83
CA SER A 421 -14.63 -26.35 3.18
C SER A 421 -14.11 -25.19 4.02
N GLN A 422 -13.33 -25.50 5.04
CA GLN A 422 -12.76 -24.53 5.96
C GLN A 422 -11.28 -24.81 6.23
N TRP A 423 -10.58 -23.76 6.63
CA TRP A 423 -9.18 -23.84 7.00
C TRP A 423 -9.02 -24.21 8.47
N GLY A 424 -8.08 -25.10 8.74
CA GLY A 424 -7.56 -25.48 10.05
C GLY A 424 -6.05 -25.60 9.99
N TYR A 425 -5.44 -26.18 11.01
CA TYR A 425 -4.00 -26.38 11.05
C TYR A 425 -3.64 -27.80 11.49
N ILE A 426 -2.60 -28.34 10.87
CA ILE A 426 -2.03 -29.65 11.17
C ILE A 426 -0.58 -29.52 11.63
N ASP A 427 -0.11 -30.49 12.41
CA ASP A 427 1.30 -30.69 12.70
C ASP A 427 1.99 -31.52 11.60
N LYS A 428 3.31 -31.72 11.73
CA LYS A 428 4.13 -32.45 10.74
C LYS A 428 3.78 -33.94 10.62
N THR A 429 2.96 -34.50 11.52
CA THR A 429 2.45 -35.87 11.43
C THR A 429 1.12 -35.98 10.69
N GLY A 430 0.53 -34.82 10.32
CA GLY A 430 -0.80 -34.74 9.73
C GLY A 430 -1.94 -34.69 10.75
N LYS A 431 -1.63 -34.68 12.05
CA LYS A 431 -2.64 -34.54 13.09
C LYS A 431 -3.21 -33.13 13.10
N VAL A 432 -4.54 -33.03 13.14
CA VAL A 432 -5.24 -31.75 13.30
C VAL A 432 -4.93 -31.18 14.69
N VAL A 433 -4.34 -29.99 14.74
CA VAL A 433 -4.05 -29.25 15.97
C VAL A 433 -5.08 -28.15 16.19
N ILE A 434 -5.53 -27.51 15.12
CA ILE A 434 -6.60 -26.52 15.18
C ILE A 434 -7.68 -26.94 14.19
N GLU A 435 -8.86 -27.23 14.72
CA GLU A 435 -10.01 -27.70 13.94
C GLU A 435 -10.39 -26.71 12.83
N PRO A 436 -10.86 -27.22 11.65
CA PRO A 436 -11.24 -26.37 10.54
C PRO A 436 -12.48 -25.55 10.88
N LYS A 437 -12.29 -24.24 10.97
CA LYS A 437 -13.34 -23.26 11.32
C LYS A 437 -13.16 -21.90 10.67
N PHE A 438 -12.06 -21.71 9.89
CA PHE A 438 -11.74 -20.41 9.32
C PHE A 438 -12.10 -20.36 7.82
N PHE A 439 -12.58 -19.21 7.36
CA PHE A 439 -12.82 -18.97 5.94
C PHE A 439 -11.50 -18.85 5.14
N LYS A 440 -10.47 -18.23 5.76
CA LYS A 440 -9.08 -18.20 5.27
C LYS A 440 -8.12 -18.32 6.46
N ALA A 441 -6.93 -18.85 6.21
CA ALA A 441 -5.86 -18.95 7.20
C ALA A 441 -4.50 -18.69 6.54
N GLN A 442 -3.65 -17.95 7.24
CA GLN A 442 -2.28 -17.68 6.86
C GLN A 442 -1.32 -18.61 7.62
N ARG A 443 -0.06 -18.68 7.17
CA ARG A 443 1.01 -19.35 7.93
C ARG A 443 1.27 -18.64 9.24
N PHE A 444 1.75 -19.36 10.23
CA PHE A 444 2.27 -18.77 11.47
C PHE A 444 3.51 -17.93 11.19
N SER A 445 3.61 -16.82 11.88
CA SER A 445 4.80 -15.95 11.88
C SER A 445 4.89 -15.24 13.22
N GLU A 446 6.03 -15.36 13.88
CA GLU A 446 6.31 -14.80 15.20
C GLU A 446 5.27 -15.22 16.26
N GLY A 447 4.80 -16.46 16.17
CA GLY A 447 3.85 -17.09 17.10
C GLY A 447 2.37 -16.84 16.83
N LEU A 448 2.03 -16.04 15.81
CA LEU A 448 0.66 -15.68 15.47
C LEU A 448 0.34 -15.99 14.00
N ALA A 449 -0.92 -16.34 13.73
CA ALA A 449 -1.42 -16.52 12.37
C ALA A 449 -2.67 -15.69 12.12
N GLY A 450 -2.71 -14.98 10.98
CA GLY A 450 -3.91 -14.28 10.52
C GLY A 450 -4.99 -15.26 10.09
N VAL A 451 -6.20 -15.12 10.62
CA VAL A 451 -7.35 -15.95 10.26
C VAL A 451 -8.57 -15.11 9.96
N LYS A 452 -9.38 -15.55 9.00
CA LYS A 452 -10.62 -14.88 8.61
C LYS A 452 -11.83 -15.70 9.08
N ILE A 453 -12.72 -15.07 9.84
CA ILE A 453 -14.03 -15.60 10.21
C ILE A 453 -15.07 -14.69 9.56
N ASN A 454 -15.98 -15.25 8.78
CA ASN A 454 -16.89 -14.48 7.94
C ASN A 454 -16.13 -13.48 7.06
N THR A 455 -16.33 -12.17 7.27
CA THR A 455 -15.69 -11.11 6.50
C THR A 455 -14.49 -10.46 7.20
N GLN A 456 -14.22 -10.81 8.47
CA GLN A 456 -13.27 -10.12 9.32
C GLN A 456 -12.03 -10.96 9.62
N TRP A 457 -10.87 -10.31 9.62
CA TRP A 457 -9.59 -10.89 10.01
C TRP A 457 -9.26 -10.60 11.47
N GLY A 458 -8.61 -11.55 12.11
CA GLY A 458 -7.99 -11.46 13.44
C GLY A 458 -6.75 -12.32 13.49
N PHE A 459 -6.17 -12.53 14.66
CA PHE A 459 -5.00 -13.37 14.83
C PHE A 459 -5.18 -14.37 15.98
N ILE A 460 -4.69 -15.57 15.74
CA ILE A 460 -4.71 -16.67 16.71
C ILE A 460 -3.29 -17.10 17.09
N ASP A 461 -3.14 -17.70 18.25
CA ASP A 461 -1.94 -18.42 18.66
C ASP A 461 -1.96 -19.89 18.14
N LYS A 462 -0.89 -20.64 18.44
CA LYS A 462 -0.73 -22.05 18.02
C LYS A 462 -1.73 -23.02 18.68
N THR A 463 -2.46 -22.58 19.70
CA THR A 463 -3.56 -23.38 20.31
C THR A 463 -4.89 -23.15 19.60
N GLY A 464 -4.96 -22.19 18.68
CA GLY A 464 -6.19 -21.77 18.00
C GLY A 464 -7.02 -20.77 18.81
N SER A 465 -6.45 -20.23 19.92
CA SER A 465 -7.07 -19.19 20.73
C SER A 465 -6.90 -17.83 20.09
N ALA A 466 -7.97 -17.03 20.08
CA ALA A 466 -7.92 -15.68 19.54
C ALA A 466 -7.09 -14.77 20.46
N VAL A 467 -5.95 -14.28 19.95
CA VAL A 467 -5.12 -13.27 20.62
C VAL A 467 -5.59 -11.87 20.23
N ILE A 468 -5.89 -11.67 18.95
CA ILE A 468 -6.43 -10.43 18.44
C ILE A 468 -7.79 -10.73 17.81
N PRO A 469 -8.89 -10.19 18.38
CA PRO A 469 -10.25 -10.46 17.88
C PRO A 469 -10.43 -10.08 16.41
N ASN A 470 -11.32 -10.81 15.72
CA ASN A 470 -11.68 -10.52 14.33
C ASN A 470 -12.37 -9.16 14.21
N LYS A 471 -11.68 -8.16 13.66
CA LYS A 471 -12.16 -6.78 13.50
C LYS A 471 -11.62 -6.09 12.26
N PHE A 472 -10.63 -6.65 11.58
CA PHE A 472 -9.99 -6.02 10.43
C PHE A 472 -10.71 -6.42 9.14
N VAL A 473 -10.98 -5.43 8.28
CA VAL A 473 -11.74 -5.62 7.03
C VAL A 473 -11.01 -4.88 5.92
N GLY A 474 -10.66 -5.59 4.85
CA GLY A 474 -10.15 -4.97 3.62
C GLY A 474 -11.25 -4.28 2.80
N PRO A 475 -10.91 -3.62 1.69
CA PRO A 475 -11.88 -3.08 0.75
C PRO A 475 -12.84 -4.16 0.23
N GLU A 476 -14.07 -3.79 -0.08
CA GLU A 476 -15.13 -4.72 -0.50
C GLU A 476 -14.75 -5.63 -1.67
N TYR A 477 -13.94 -5.12 -2.60
CA TYR A 477 -13.50 -5.82 -3.82
C TYR A 477 -12.04 -6.31 -3.75
N TYR A 478 -11.43 -6.30 -2.56
CA TYR A 478 -10.04 -6.71 -2.39
C TYR A 478 -9.95 -8.22 -2.13
N TYR A 479 -9.49 -8.98 -3.13
CA TYR A 479 -9.28 -10.43 -2.99
C TYR A 479 -8.04 -10.81 -2.17
N GLY A 480 -7.16 -9.85 -1.88
CA GLY A 480 -5.99 -10.06 -1.02
C GLY A 480 -6.37 -10.31 0.44
N ASP A 481 -5.40 -10.75 1.19
CA ASP A 481 -5.54 -10.90 2.62
C ASP A 481 -5.61 -9.50 3.26
N GLY A 482 -6.63 -9.25 4.07
CA GLY A 482 -6.84 -7.96 4.74
C GLY A 482 -5.83 -7.68 5.86
N VAL A 483 -4.94 -8.64 6.12
CA VAL A 483 -3.83 -8.57 7.07
C VAL A 483 -2.59 -9.22 6.48
N GLU A 484 -1.40 -8.81 6.94
CA GLU A 484 -0.13 -9.46 6.63
C GLU A 484 0.44 -10.17 7.86
N PRO A 485 1.27 -11.21 7.71
CA PRO A 485 1.93 -11.87 8.83
C PRO A 485 2.77 -10.90 9.66
N PHE A 486 2.93 -11.20 10.94
CA PHE A 486 3.83 -10.44 11.81
C PHE A 486 5.28 -10.53 11.33
N THR A 487 5.95 -9.40 11.27
CA THR A 487 7.38 -9.28 10.93
C THR A 487 7.99 -8.12 11.71
N GLY A 488 9.03 -8.40 12.49
CA GLY A 488 9.65 -7.40 13.37
C GLY A 488 8.69 -6.90 14.46
N GLY A 489 7.78 -7.77 14.93
CA GLY A 489 6.79 -7.48 15.96
C GLY A 489 5.57 -6.67 15.50
N LEU A 490 5.45 -6.36 14.20
CA LEU A 490 4.34 -5.58 13.63
C LEU A 490 3.65 -6.36 12.50
N ALA A 491 2.34 -6.19 12.39
CA ALA A 491 1.55 -6.72 11.27
C ALA A 491 0.78 -5.59 10.58
N MET A 492 0.77 -5.57 9.25
CA MET A 492 -0.11 -4.71 8.49
C MET A 492 -1.54 -5.21 8.60
N VAL A 493 -2.47 -4.31 8.90
CA VAL A 493 -3.92 -4.60 8.94
C VAL A 493 -4.70 -3.52 8.22
N ARG A 494 -5.87 -3.87 7.69
CA ARG A 494 -6.75 -2.94 7.00
C ARG A 494 -8.00 -2.64 7.81
N MET A 495 -8.41 -1.36 7.75
CA MET A 495 -9.73 -0.89 8.19
C MET A 495 -10.39 -0.22 6.99
N GLY A 496 -11.21 -0.96 6.25
CA GLY A 496 -11.72 -0.54 4.96
C GLY A 496 -10.59 -0.38 3.94
N GLU A 497 -10.53 0.77 3.29
CA GLU A 497 -9.51 1.07 2.27
C GLU A 497 -8.13 1.41 2.85
N LYS A 498 -8.03 1.67 4.15
CA LYS A 498 -6.80 2.14 4.79
C LYS A 498 -6.05 1.02 5.50
N ALA A 499 -4.74 1.00 5.29
CA ALA A 499 -3.79 0.14 5.98
C ALA A 499 -3.12 0.88 7.14
N GLY A 500 -2.92 0.20 8.23
CA GLY A 500 -2.14 0.62 9.40
C GLY A 500 -1.33 -0.55 9.94
N PHE A 501 -0.68 -0.37 11.06
CA PHE A 501 0.15 -1.42 11.67
C PHE A 501 -0.19 -1.60 13.14
N ILE A 502 -0.27 -2.86 13.55
CA ILE A 502 -0.55 -3.26 14.93
C ILE A 502 0.64 -4.00 15.54
N ASP A 503 0.74 -3.96 16.85
CA ASP A 503 1.60 -4.85 17.65
C ASP A 503 0.92 -6.20 17.92
N LYS A 504 1.63 -7.12 18.58
CA LYS A 504 1.11 -8.46 18.93
C LYS A 504 -0.04 -8.46 19.94
N THR A 505 -0.34 -7.34 20.57
CA THR A 505 -1.50 -7.17 21.46
C THR A 505 -2.73 -6.66 20.71
N GLY A 506 -2.57 -6.29 19.43
CA GLY A 506 -3.62 -5.77 18.56
C GLY A 506 -3.87 -4.26 18.69
N ASN A 507 -2.96 -3.55 19.37
CA ASN A 507 -2.97 -2.08 19.44
C ASN A 507 -2.34 -1.49 18.18
N PHE A 508 -2.96 -0.42 17.66
CA PHE A 508 -2.35 0.30 16.56
C PHE A 508 -1.10 1.05 17.01
N VAL A 509 0.04 0.67 16.43
CA VAL A 509 1.29 1.41 16.51
C VAL A 509 1.32 2.51 15.45
N ILE A 510 0.72 2.22 14.29
CA ILE A 510 0.50 3.19 13.21
C ILE A 510 -0.96 3.08 12.81
N GLN A 511 -1.72 4.16 13.00
CA GLN A 511 -3.15 4.20 12.67
C GLN A 511 -3.39 3.95 11.16
N PRO A 512 -4.55 3.38 10.78
CA PRO A 512 -4.90 3.17 9.38
C PRO A 512 -4.96 4.48 8.60
N GLN A 513 -3.94 4.73 7.77
CA GLN A 513 -3.81 5.97 7.01
C GLN A 513 -3.31 5.77 5.58
N PHE A 514 -2.61 4.68 5.31
CA PHE A 514 -2.05 4.38 3.99
C PHE A 514 -3.08 3.67 3.11
N LEU A 515 -3.05 3.92 1.81
CA LEU A 515 -3.91 3.20 0.86
C LEU A 515 -3.35 1.82 0.51
N ASN A 516 -2.04 1.67 0.57
CA ASN A 516 -1.39 0.36 0.52
C ASN A 516 -0.13 0.36 1.37
N ALA A 517 0.25 -0.82 1.85
CA ALA A 517 1.44 -1.04 2.65
C ALA A 517 1.92 -2.48 2.49
N THR A 518 3.22 -2.69 2.71
CA THR A 518 3.83 -4.04 2.75
C THR A 518 4.23 -4.38 4.18
N SER A 519 4.62 -5.62 4.45
CA SER A 519 5.21 -6.02 5.72
C SER A 519 6.52 -5.27 5.98
N PHE A 520 6.88 -5.06 7.24
CA PHE A 520 8.19 -4.52 7.62
C PHE A 520 9.31 -5.48 7.23
N ASN A 521 10.40 -4.93 6.71
CA ASN A 521 11.64 -5.65 6.46
C ASN A 521 12.82 -4.77 6.85
N GLU A 522 13.75 -5.33 7.63
CA GLU A 522 14.92 -4.60 8.15
C GLU A 522 14.59 -3.25 8.81
N GLY A 523 13.42 -3.16 9.48
CA GLY A 523 12.96 -1.96 10.17
C GLY A 523 12.27 -0.92 9.28
N PHE A 524 12.03 -1.21 7.99
CA PHE A 524 11.32 -0.34 7.05
C PHE A 524 10.17 -1.08 6.37
N THR A 525 9.13 -0.34 6.01
CA THR A 525 8.07 -0.82 5.13
C THR A 525 7.74 0.22 4.07
N ARG A 526 7.29 -0.26 2.92
CA ARG A 526 6.75 0.60 1.85
C ARG A 526 5.30 0.90 2.13
N VAL A 527 4.94 2.15 1.97
CA VAL A 527 3.56 2.62 2.09
C VAL A 527 3.19 3.50 0.90
N ASN A 528 1.92 3.45 0.52
CA ASN A 528 1.38 4.29 -0.55
C ASN A 528 0.39 5.30 0.03
N VAL A 529 0.48 6.53 -0.47
CA VAL A 529 -0.46 7.62 -0.16
C VAL A 529 -0.97 8.25 -1.46
N GLY A 530 -2.22 8.72 -1.46
CA GLY A 530 -2.82 9.45 -2.57
C GLY A 530 -3.22 8.61 -3.79
N GLY A 531 -3.11 7.28 -3.74
CA GLY A 531 -3.66 6.38 -4.75
C GLY A 531 -5.16 6.09 -4.51
N ARG A 532 -5.70 5.16 -5.29
CA ARG A 532 -7.08 4.68 -5.13
C ARG A 532 -7.21 3.21 -5.51
N TRP A 533 -8.15 2.53 -4.90
CA TRP A 533 -8.60 1.22 -5.35
C TRP A 533 -9.65 1.40 -6.44
N VAL A 534 -9.44 0.75 -7.58
CA VAL A 534 -10.35 0.77 -8.72
C VAL A 534 -10.90 -0.64 -8.92
N LYS A 535 -12.23 -0.73 -9.02
CA LYS A 535 -12.90 -1.99 -9.36
C LYS A 535 -12.60 -2.32 -10.83
N GLU A 536 -11.97 -3.45 -11.07
CA GLU A 536 -11.76 -3.99 -12.42
C GLU A 536 -12.77 -5.12 -12.64
N VAL A 537 -13.54 -5.01 -13.71
CA VAL A 537 -14.53 -6.03 -14.08
C VAL A 537 -14.05 -6.65 -15.38
N THR A 538 -13.60 -7.89 -15.33
CA THR A 538 -13.26 -8.67 -16.51
C THR A 538 -14.49 -9.47 -16.93
N ILE A 539 -15.06 -9.16 -18.08
CA ILE A 539 -16.18 -9.93 -18.64
C ILE A 539 -15.59 -11.18 -19.27
N GLY A 540 -15.78 -12.32 -18.61
CA GLY A 540 -15.48 -13.63 -19.15
C GLY A 540 -16.38 -13.95 -20.36
N GLY A 541 -16.00 -14.95 -21.19
CA GLY A 541 -16.83 -15.42 -22.31
C GLY A 541 -18.23 -15.84 -21.84
N SER A 542 -19.13 -15.99 -22.79
CA SER A 542 -20.61 -16.05 -22.66
C SER A 542 -21.22 -16.97 -21.59
N ASN A 543 -20.45 -17.75 -20.83
CA ASN A 543 -20.94 -18.66 -19.79
C ASN A 543 -20.20 -18.54 -18.43
N SER A 544 -19.35 -17.54 -18.23
CA SER A 544 -18.68 -17.31 -16.95
C SER A 544 -19.19 -16.02 -16.30
N PRO A 545 -19.46 -16.01 -14.98
CA PRO A 545 -19.77 -14.78 -14.29
C PRO A 545 -18.58 -13.80 -14.42
N PRO A 546 -18.84 -12.49 -14.43
CA PRO A 546 -17.76 -11.49 -14.51
C PRO A 546 -16.81 -11.65 -13.33
N ASP A 547 -15.52 -11.69 -13.62
CA ASP A 547 -14.48 -11.64 -12.58
C ASP A 547 -14.32 -10.19 -12.11
N ILE A 548 -14.56 -9.97 -10.84
CA ILE A 548 -14.50 -8.65 -10.22
C ILE A 548 -13.25 -8.62 -9.34
N SER A 549 -12.27 -7.86 -9.75
CA SER A 549 -11.04 -7.63 -8.98
C SER A 549 -10.86 -6.17 -8.58
N ALA A 550 -9.98 -5.90 -7.64
CA ALA A 550 -9.56 -4.55 -7.30
C ALA A 550 -8.13 -4.32 -7.77
N LYS A 551 -7.94 -3.28 -8.56
CA LYS A 551 -6.63 -2.81 -8.98
C LYS A 551 -6.28 -1.53 -8.23
N PHE A 552 -5.03 -1.42 -7.81
CA PHE A 552 -4.53 -0.22 -7.16
C PHE A 552 -3.91 0.71 -8.21
N GLU A 553 -4.38 1.95 -8.30
CA GLU A 553 -3.90 2.93 -9.26
C GLU A 553 -3.40 4.21 -8.61
N GLY A 554 -2.30 4.71 -9.14
CA GLY A 554 -1.72 6.01 -8.75
C GLY A 554 -1.12 6.03 -7.35
N GLY A 555 -1.07 7.24 -6.79
CA GLY A 555 -0.45 7.51 -5.50
C GLY A 555 1.08 7.49 -5.53
N THR A 556 1.65 7.72 -4.37
CA THR A 556 3.08 7.84 -4.19
C THR A 556 3.57 6.82 -3.17
N TRP A 557 4.59 6.05 -3.55
CA TRP A 557 5.24 5.07 -2.70
C TRP A 557 6.46 5.66 -2.02
N GLY A 558 6.57 5.48 -0.71
CA GLY A 558 7.76 5.82 0.06
C GLY A 558 7.99 4.79 1.16
N TYR A 559 9.04 4.98 1.94
CA TYR A 559 9.34 4.10 3.07
C TYR A 559 9.07 4.81 4.38
N ILE A 560 8.48 4.09 5.33
CA ILE A 560 8.42 4.49 6.73
C ILE A 560 9.30 3.56 7.56
N SER A 561 9.93 4.09 8.59
CA SER A 561 10.66 3.28 9.57
C SER A 561 9.69 2.70 10.60
N SER A 562 10.04 1.55 11.16
CA SER A 562 9.39 1.04 12.36
C SER A 562 9.52 2.09 13.47
N PRO A 563 8.43 2.44 14.16
CA PRO A 563 8.54 3.29 15.36
C PRO A 563 9.52 2.67 16.33
N SER A 564 10.41 3.51 16.91
CA SER A 564 11.28 3.07 17.99
C SER A 564 10.43 2.58 19.17
N ARG A 565 10.68 1.34 19.60
CA ARG A 565 10.05 0.77 20.80
C ARG A 565 10.52 1.48 22.05
#